data_c3f80f4210329e05ed4a1bda9a80a136
#
_entry.id   c3f80f4210329e05ed4a1bda9a80a136
#
_cell.length_a   1.000
_cell.length_b   1.000
_cell.length_c   1.000
_cell.angle_alpha   90.00
_cell.angle_beta   90.00
_cell.angle_gamma   90.00
#
_symmetry.space_group_name_H-M   'P 1'
#
loop_
_entity.id
_entity.type
_entity.pdbx_description
1 polymer ?
#
loop_
_entity_poly.entity_id
_entity_poly.type
_entity_poly.pdbx_seq_one_letter_code
_entity_poly.pdbx_strand_id
1 'polypeptide(L)'
;MEEEKQVKVLTQDGERLLTEAETKRYYNLVNKTKELNEKGYTRRDCLLSVKTANITGNLVMLVPVAILCVIYVIANGFNFMPKAAIAQYGGLAPLYGLLAFLVSIAGLVVHELIHGIFWAMGASRGWKDVQFGFIKKNLTPYCTCLSPIKKPIYIIGALMPMMILGIGVSIVAILMGNPFIMLFGIVHVFGGAGDILIIAMVLKEKVEGRDVLIFDHPYDCGFILFEKK
;
A
#
# COMPACT_ATOMS: atom_id res chain seq x y z
N MET A 1 -4.20 27.88 22.49
CA MET A 1 -3.80 26.53 22.05
C MET A 1 -4.53 25.57 22.98
N GLU A 2 -5.67 25.01 22.54
CA GLU A 2 -6.31 23.93 23.29
C GLU A 2 -5.36 22.75 23.27
N GLU A 3 -5.01 22.22 24.44
CA GLU A 3 -4.31 20.94 24.57
C GLU A 3 -5.14 19.89 23.85
N GLU A 4 -4.67 19.38 22.72
CA GLU A 4 -5.29 18.25 22.03
C GLU A 4 -5.25 17.07 23.03
N LYS A 5 -6.38 16.80 23.67
CA LYS A 5 -6.54 15.68 24.61
C LYS A 5 -6.12 14.39 23.89
N GLN A 6 -5.14 13.71 24.45
CA GLN A 6 -4.75 12.37 23.96
C GLN A 6 -5.97 11.45 23.94
N VAL A 7 -6.31 10.94 22.77
CA VAL A 7 -7.45 10.06 22.58
C VAL A 7 -7.02 8.62 22.82
N LYS A 8 -7.68 7.95 23.79
CA LYS A 8 -7.53 6.52 24.06
C LYS A 8 -8.59 5.77 23.26
N VAL A 9 -8.18 4.77 22.50
CA VAL A 9 -9.07 3.96 21.66
C VAL A 9 -8.86 2.47 21.91
N LEU A 10 -9.92 1.70 21.67
CA LEU A 10 -9.81 0.25 21.58
C LEU A 10 -9.47 -0.12 20.13
N THR A 11 -8.30 -0.72 19.93
CA THR A 11 -7.83 -1.23 18.65
C THR A 11 -7.96 -2.76 18.62
N GLN A 12 -7.68 -3.38 17.47
CA GLN A 12 -7.63 -4.85 17.36
C GLN A 12 -6.54 -5.48 18.25
N ASP A 13 -5.47 -4.73 18.57
CA ASP A 13 -4.36 -5.19 19.40
C ASP A 13 -4.53 -4.79 20.89
N GLY A 14 -5.67 -4.21 21.30
CA GLY A 14 -5.97 -3.74 22.64
C GLY A 14 -6.10 -2.23 22.76
N GLU A 15 -6.26 -1.75 23.98
CA GLU A 15 -6.37 -0.31 24.25
C GLU A 15 -5.01 0.38 24.11
N ARG A 16 -4.98 1.52 23.39
CA ARG A 16 -3.81 2.37 23.29
C ARG A 16 -4.14 3.84 23.11
N LEU A 17 -3.18 4.69 23.41
CA LEU A 17 -3.25 6.11 23.05
C LEU A 17 -2.89 6.30 21.57
N LEU A 18 -3.62 7.20 20.91
CA LEU A 18 -3.32 7.61 19.54
C LEU A 18 -2.11 8.54 19.53
N THR A 19 -1.30 8.44 18.49
CA THR A 19 -0.29 9.43 18.15
C THR A 19 -0.97 10.72 17.70
N GLU A 20 -0.26 11.85 17.69
CA GLU A 20 -0.79 13.13 17.22
C GLU A 20 -1.36 13.03 15.79
N ALA A 21 -0.63 12.37 14.88
CA ALA A 21 -1.08 12.16 13.50
C ALA A 21 -2.35 11.29 13.41
N GLU A 22 -2.45 10.23 14.23
CA GLU A 22 -3.65 9.39 14.31
C GLU A 22 -4.82 10.15 14.93
N THR A 23 -4.58 10.97 15.95
CA THR A 23 -5.59 11.81 16.60
C THR A 23 -6.21 12.79 15.60
N LYS A 24 -5.38 13.44 14.78
CA LYS A 24 -5.87 14.34 13.70
C LYS A 24 -6.73 13.58 12.69
N ARG A 25 -6.31 12.38 12.26
CA ARG A 25 -7.10 11.53 11.35
C ARG A 25 -8.40 11.06 11.99
N TYR A 26 -8.37 10.72 13.28
CA TYR A 26 -9.56 10.32 14.03
C TYR A 26 -10.60 11.44 14.08
N TYR A 27 -10.23 12.66 14.43
CA TYR A 27 -11.16 13.80 14.43
C TYR A 27 -11.68 14.14 13.04
N ASN A 28 -10.82 14.03 12.01
CA ASN A 28 -11.28 14.18 10.63
C ASN A 28 -12.32 13.14 10.26
N LEU A 29 -12.12 11.87 10.64
CA LEU A 29 -13.10 10.80 10.43
C LEU A 29 -14.43 11.10 11.17
N VAL A 30 -14.37 11.54 12.44
CA VAL A 30 -15.57 11.89 13.21
C VAL A 30 -16.40 12.96 12.49
N ASN A 31 -15.75 14.02 12.03
CA ASN A 31 -16.39 15.09 11.29
C ASN A 31 -16.98 14.61 9.95
N LYS A 32 -16.23 13.79 9.19
CA LYS A 32 -16.69 13.22 7.93
C LYS A 32 -17.84 12.23 8.13
N THR A 33 -17.80 11.45 9.21
CA THR A 33 -18.91 10.53 9.55
C THR A 33 -20.20 11.31 9.83
N LYS A 34 -20.10 12.42 10.59
CA LYS A 34 -21.28 13.26 10.85
C LYS A 34 -21.85 13.84 9.55
N GLU A 35 -20.99 14.45 8.71
CA GLU A 35 -21.38 15.01 7.41
C GLU A 35 -22.06 13.97 6.50
N LEU A 36 -21.51 12.75 6.43
CA LEU A 36 -22.07 11.67 5.60
C LEU A 36 -23.34 11.10 6.16
N ASN A 37 -23.46 10.96 7.49
CA ASN A 37 -24.72 10.51 8.13
C ASN A 37 -25.88 11.49 7.84
N GLU A 38 -25.62 12.80 7.88
CA GLU A 38 -26.60 13.83 7.51
C GLU A 38 -27.03 13.72 6.04
N LYS A 39 -26.15 13.20 5.16
CA LYS A 39 -26.44 12.91 3.74
C LYS A 39 -27.09 11.54 3.51
N GLY A 40 -27.38 10.78 4.57
CA GLY A 40 -28.02 9.47 4.52
C GLY A 40 -27.11 8.29 4.26
N TYR A 41 -25.79 8.43 4.46
CA TYR A 41 -24.86 7.30 4.44
C TYR A 41 -24.84 6.57 5.78
N THR A 42 -24.68 5.26 5.73
CA THR A 42 -24.41 4.40 6.88
C THR A 42 -22.94 4.00 6.90
N ARG A 43 -22.33 4.00 8.08
CA ARG A 43 -20.91 3.64 8.30
C ARG A 43 -20.77 2.17 8.67
N ARG A 44 -19.76 1.50 8.14
CA ARG A 44 -19.32 0.17 8.54
C ARG A 44 -17.79 0.10 8.52
N ASP A 45 -17.21 -0.34 9.64
CA ASP A 45 -15.76 -0.49 9.78
C ASP A 45 -15.36 -1.91 9.37
N CYS A 46 -14.38 -2.02 8.49
CA CYS A 46 -13.85 -3.25 7.92
C CYS A 46 -12.37 -3.36 8.30
N LEU A 47 -12.08 -4.15 9.34
CA LEU A 47 -10.77 -4.24 9.95
C LEU A 47 -10.11 -5.59 9.70
N LEU A 48 -8.79 -5.59 9.59
CA LEU A 48 -7.95 -6.77 9.45
C LEU A 48 -6.81 -6.70 10.46
N SER A 49 -6.49 -7.82 11.13
CA SER A 49 -5.34 -7.80 12.01
C SER A 49 -4.04 -7.67 11.21
N VAL A 50 -3.10 -6.87 11.69
CA VAL A 50 -1.80 -6.63 11.04
C VAL A 50 -1.05 -7.96 10.82
N LYS A 51 -1.13 -8.89 11.77
CA LYS A 51 -0.52 -10.22 11.65
C LYS A 51 -1.11 -11.01 10.48
N THR A 52 -2.44 -11.04 10.36
CA THR A 52 -3.13 -11.71 9.25
C THR A 52 -2.80 -11.04 7.92
N ALA A 53 -2.77 -9.71 7.87
CA ALA A 53 -2.40 -8.96 6.70
C ALA A 53 -1.00 -9.36 6.20
N ASN A 54 -0.01 -9.37 7.09
CA ASN A 54 1.36 -9.71 6.73
C ASN A 54 1.50 -11.17 6.27
N ILE A 55 0.94 -12.15 7.00
CA ILE A 55 1.10 -13.56 6.65
C ILE A 55 0.34 -13.88 5.36
N THR A 56 -0.96 -13.59 5.34
CA THR A 56 -1.82 -13.95 4.19
C THR A 56 -1.43 -13.17 2.94
N GLY A 57 -1.12 -11.86 3.08
CA GLY A 57 -0.70 -11.04 1.98
C GLY A 57 0.57 -11.58 1.31
N ASN A 58 1.62 -11.85 2.09
CA ASN A 58 2.86 -12.39 1.54
C ASN A 58 2.67 -13.77 0.90
N LEU A 59 1.84 -14.65 1.49
CA LEU A 59 1.53 -15.96 0.88
C LEU A 59 0.81 -15.81 -0.47
N VAL A 60 -0.14 -14.88 -0.58
CA VAL A 60 -0.84 -14.60 -1.85
C VAL A 60 0.14 -14.07 -2.89
N MET A 61 1.12 -13.23 -2.50
CA MET A 61 2.11 -12.67 -3.42
C MET A 61 3.12 -13.70 -3.94
N LEU A 62 3.27 -14.86 -3.31
CA LEU A 62 4.12 -15.93 -3.85
C LEU A 62 3.68 -16.37 -5.25
N VAL A 63 2.38 -16.35 -5.54
CA VAL A 63 1.85 -16.78 -6.85
C VAL A 63 2.33 -15.87 -7.98
N PRO A 64 2.06 -14.55 -7.99
CA PRO A 64 2.54 -13.69 -9.07
C PRO A 64 4.07 -13.62 -9.13
N VAL A 65 4.77 -13.69 -8.00
CA VAL A 65 6.24 -13.75 -7.97
C VAL A 65 6.75 -15.03 -8.64
N ALA A 66 6.18 -16.19 -8.33
CA ALA A 66 6.56 -17.45 -8.97
C ALA A 66 6.33 -17.39 -10.49
N ILE A 67 5.21 -16.85 -10.94
CA ILE A 67 4.91 -16.67 -12.36
C ILE A 67 5.97 -15.77 -13.03
N LEU A 68 6.28 -14.63 -12.44
CA LEU A 68 7.29 -13.70 -12.96
C LEU A 68 8.69 -14.34 -13.01
N CYS A 69 9.09 -15.10 -11.98
CA CYS A 69 10.36 -15.82 -11.95
C CYS A 69 10.42 -16.89 -13.06
N VAL A 70 9.34 -17.67 -13.24
CA VAL A 70 9.27 -18.70 -14.31
C VAL A 70 9.39 -18.03 -15.68
N ILE A 71 8.65 -16.94 -15.94
CA ILE A 71 8.74 -16.22 -17.21
C ILE A 71 10.16 -15.67 -17.42
N TYR A 72 10.79 -15.12 -16.37
CA TYR A 72 12.17 -14.62 -16.45
C TYR A 72 13.14 -15.74 -16.84
N VAL A 73 13.04 -16.93 -16.20
CA VAL A 73 13.91 -18.06 -16.48
C VAL A 73 13.67 -18.63 -17.88
N ILE A 74 12.43 -18.70 -18.35
CA ILE A 74 12.11 -19.13 -19.72
C ILE A 74 12.71 -18.19 -20.76
N ALA A 75 12.61 -16.87 -20.53
CA ALA A 75 13.10 -15.86 -21.46
C ALA A 75 14.63 -15.71 -21.45
N ASN A 76 15.29 -15.85 -20.31
CA ASN A 76 16.71 -15.47 -20.13
C ASN A 76 17.61 -16.63 -19.65
N GLY A 77 17.03 -17.82 -19.38
CA GLY A 77 17.76 -18.96 -18.78
C GLY A 77 18.13 -18.74 -17.31
N PHE A 78 18.92 -19.65 -16.76
CA PHE A 78 19.41 -19.58 -15.37
C PHE A 78 20.68 -18.71 -15.22
N ASN A 79 21.04 -17.93 -16.23
CA ASN A 79 22.23 -17.06 -16.19
C ASN A 79 21.94 -15.77 -15.40
N PHE A 80 21.82 -15.91 -14.08
CA PHE A 80 21.58 -14.76 -13.18
C PHE A 80 22.76 -13.80 -13.10
N MET A 81 23.98 -14.24 -13.45
CA MET A 81 25.16 -13.40 -13.63
C MET A 81 26.10 -14.02 -14.68
N PRO A 82 26.45 -13.30 -15.76
CA PRO A 82 27.53 -13.73 -16.64
C PRO A 82 28.83 -13.87 -15.84
N LYS A 83 29.52 -15.01 -15.99
CA LYS A 83 30.82 -15.25 -15.31
C LYS A 83 31.83 -14.11 -15.53
N ALA A 84 31.80 -13.49 -16.72
CA ALA A 84 32.59 -12.32 -17.05
C ALA A 84 32.26 -11.10 -16.15
N ALA A 85 30.98 -10.87 -15.82
CA ALA A 85 30.58 -9.79 -14.93
C ALA A 85 31.02 -10.04 -13.48
N ILE A 86 30.97 -11.29 -13.01
CA ILE A 86 31.49 -11.66 -11.68
C ILE A 86 33.02 -11.43 -11.62
N ALA A 87 33.77 -11.83 -12.66
CA ALA A 87 35.22 -11.62 -12.73
C ALA A 87 35.58 -10.13 -12.76
N GLN A 88 34.83 -9.32 -13.49
CA GLN A 88 35.11 -7.89 -13.68
C GLN A 88 34.65 -7.02 -12.49
N TYR A 89 33.51 -7.34 -11.89
CA TYR A 89 32.86 -6.48 -10.88
C TYR A 89 32.72 -7.13 -9.50
N GLY A 90 33.23 -8.36 -9.31
CA GLY A 90 33.08 -9.12 -8.06
C GLY A 90 33.61 -8.38 -6.81
N GLY A 91 34.69 -7.60 -6.94
CA GLY A 91 35.21 -6.75 -5.88
C GLY A 91 34.28 -5.58 -5.50
N LEU A 92 33.35 -5.18 -6.38
CA LEU A 92 32.38 -4.10 -6.16
C LEU A 92 31.00 -4.64 -5.74
N ALA A 93 30.84 -5.93 -5.58
CA ALA A 93 29.55 -6.55 -5.20
C ALA A 93 28.91 -5.93 -3.93
N PRO A 94 29.67 -5.61 -2.86
CA PRO A 94 29.08 -4.94 -1.70
C PRO A 94 28.51 -3.56 -2.03
N LEU A 95 29.17 -2.79 -2.90
CA LEU A 95 28.72 -1.47 -3.33
C LEU A 95 27.42 -1.57 -4.16
N TYR A 96 27.35 -2.52 -5.09
CA TYR A 96 26.14 -2.78 -5.86
C TYR A 96 24.97 -3.25 -4.98
N GLY A 97 25.25 -4.10 -3.98
CA GLY A 97 24.27 -4.52 -2.99
C GLY A 97 23.71 -3.35 -2.18
N LEU A 98 24.59 -2.47 -1.69
CA LEU A 98 24.17 -1.26 -0.98
C LEU A 98 23.33 -0.33 -1.89
N LEU A 99 23.75 -0.12 -3.13
CA LEU A 99 23.01 0.71 -4.08
C LEU A 99 21.63 0.13 -4.38
N ALA A 100 21.53 -1.18 -4.63
CA ALA A 100 20.25 -1.86 -4.85
C ALA A 100 19.33 -1.74 -3.61
N PHE A 101 19.88 -1.85 -2.41
CA PHE A 101 19.14 -1.64 -1.16
C PHE A 101 18.61 -0.21 -1.04
N LEU A 102 19.44 0.80 -1.29
CA LEU A 102 19.04 2.21 -1.24
C LEU A 102 17.97 2.54 -2.30
N VAL A 103 18.11 2.00 -3.52
CA VAL A 103 17.12 2.14 -4.58
C VAL A 103 15.79 1.48 -4.20
N SER A 104 15.83 0.32 -3.54
CA SER A 104 14.61 -0.35 -3.05
C SER A 104 13.90 0.46 -1.96
N ILE A 105 14.65 1.09 -1.05
CA ILE A 105 14.06 2.01 -0.05
C ILE A 105 13.45 3.24 -0.71
N ALA A 106 14.15 3.85 -1.67
CA ALA A 106 13.61 4.96 -2.45
C ALA A 106 12.33 4.53 -3.20
N GLY A 107 12.30 3.30 -3.71
CA GLY A 107 11.13 2.71 -4.35
C GLY A 107 9.92 2.61 -3.42
N LEU A 108 10.11 2.36 -2.11
CA LEU A 108 8.99 2.38 -1.14
C LEU A 108 8.37 3.77 -1.01
N VAL A 109 9.18 4.83 -1.05
CA VAL A 109 8.66 6.20 -1.04
C VAL A 109 7.87 6.50 -2.32
N VAL A 110 8.38 6.04 -3.47
CA VAL A 110 7.67 6.17 -4.76
C VAL A 110 6.37 5.35 -4.75
N HIS A 111 6.34 4.20 -4.10
CA HIS A 111 5.14 3.37 -3.91
C HIS A 111 4.03 4.18 -3.24
N GLU A 112 4.32 4.81 -2.10
CA GLU A 112 3.36 5.67 -1.40
C GLU A 112 2.93 6.88 -2.23
N LEU A 113 3.88 7.47 -2.97
CA LEU A 113 3.58 8.60 -3.85
C LEU A 113 2.58 8.21 -4.96
N ILE A 114 2.69 7.01 -5.51
CA ILE A 114 1.75 6.49 -6.52
C ILE A 114 0.35 6.36 -5.91
N HIS A 115 0.20 5.78 -4.70
CA HIS A 115 -1.09 5.78 -3.98
C HIS A 115 -1.68 7.19 -3.91
N GLY A 116 -0.88 8.16 -3.46
CA GLY A 116 -1.29 9.55 -3.33
C GLY A 116 -1.76 10.19 -4.63
N ILE A 117 -1.06 9.94 -5.76
CA ILE A 117 -1.44 10.45 -7.08
C ILE A 117 -2.84 9.96 -7.48
N PHE A 118 -3.07 8.66 -7.38
CA PHE A 118 -4.35 8.08 -7.79
C PHE A 118 -5.50 8.44 -6.84
N TRP A 119 -5.27 8.45 -5.54
CA TRP A 119 -6.31 8.85 -4.57
C TRP A 119 -6.63 10.33 -4.62
N ALA A 120 -5.65 11.20 -4.92
CA ALA A 120 -5.88 12.62 -5.14
C ALA A 120 -6.89 12.88 -6.26
N MET A 121 -6.97 12.02 -7.28
CA MET A 121 -7.94 12.15 -8.39
C MET A 121 -9.39 11.97 -7.93
N GLY A 122 -9.62 11.24 -6.83
CA GLY A 122 -10.95 11.02 -6.26
C GLY A 122 -11.25 11.82 -5.01
N ALA A 123 -10.25 12.46 -4.43
CA ALA A 123 -10.35 13.22 -3.20
C ALA A 123 -11.06 14.55 -3.41
N SER A 124 -11.85 14.99 -2.44
CA SER A 124 -12.68 16.22 -2.53
C SER A 124 -11.86 17.49 -2.73
N ARG A 125 -10.64 17.57 -2.15
CA ARG A 125 -9.70 18.70 -2.30
C ARG A 125 -8.44 18.29 -3.06
N GLY A 126 -8.49 17.15 -3.80
CA GLY A 126 -7.36 16.63 -4.56
C GLY A 126 -6.16 16.32 -3.68
N TRP A 127 -4.98 16.74 -4.09
CA TRP A 127 -3.73 16.50 -3.38
C TRP A 127 -3.69 17.00 -1.93
N LYS A 128 -4.51 17.99 -1.58
CA LYS A 128 -4.58 18.54 -0.21
C LYS A 128 -5.19 17.55 0.79
N ASP A 129 -5.88 16.52 0.31
CA ASP A 129 -6.42 15.44 1.14
C ASP A 129 -5.49 14.24 1.24
N VAL A 130 -4.38 14.24 0.53
CA VAL A 130 -3.37 13.17 0.64
C VAL A 130 -2.41 13.47 1.77
N GLN A 131 -2.20 12.49 2.64
CA GLN A 131 -1.28 12.60 3.76
C GLN A 131 -0.28 11.44 3.72
N PHE A 132 1.00 11.78 3.82
CA PHE A 132 2.09 10.83 3.97
C PHE A 132 2.56 10.77 5.41
N GLY A 133 3.04 9.61 5.82
CA GLY A 133 3.59 9.44 7.14
C GLY A 133 4.52 8.24 7.23
N PHE A 134 4.98 7.97 8.46
CA PHE A 134 5.91 6.89 8.73
C PHE A 134 5.58 6.23 10.06
N ILE A 135 5.33 4.91 10.04
CA ILE A 135 5.06 4.10 11.22
C ILE A 135 6.41 3.68 11.81
N LYS A 136 6.87 4.40 12.85
CA LYS A 136 8.18 4.17 13.47
C LYS A 136 8.37 2.74 13.99
N LYS A 137 7.30 2.10 14.50
CA LYS A 137 7.34 0.74 15.05
C LYS A 137 7.80 -0.30 14.01
N ASN A 138 7.37 -0.16 12.77
CA ASN A 138 7.61 -1.12 11.69
C ASN A 138 8.50 -0.53 10.58
N LEU A 139 9.01 0.68 10.75
CA LEU A 139 9.79 1.41 9.74
C LEU A 139 9.08 1.46 8.37
N THR A 140 7.76 1.62 8.37
CA THR A 140 6.93 1.54 7.16
C THR A 140 6.40 2.93 6.81
N PRO A 141 6.70 3.46 5.62
CA PRO A 141 6.01 4.62 5.09
C PRO A 141 4.54 4.25 4.82
N TYR A 142 3.67 5.24 4.81
CA TYR A 142 2.28 5.06 4.42
C TYR A 142 1.75 6.31 3.73
N CYS A 143 0.77 6.10 2.86
CA CYS A 143 -0.08 7.13 2.28
C CYS A 143 -1.53 6.89 2.74
N THR A 144 -2.28 7.95 2.97
CA THR A 144 -3.70 7.89 3.30
C THR A 144 -4.45 9.07 2.70
N CYS A 145 -5.74 8.88 2.42
CA CYS A 145 -6.62 9.94 1.94
C CYS A 145 -7.55 10.41 3.06
N LEU A 146 -7.54 11.73 3.33
CA LEU A 146 -8.34 12.35 4.38
C LEU A 146 -9.79 12.62 3.98
N SER A 147 -10.18 12.28 2.75
CA SER A 147 -11.55 12.33 2.28
C SER A 147 -12.04 10.97 1.80
N PRO A 148 -13.32 10.65 1.98
CA PRO A 148 -13.91 9.45 1.42
C PRO A 148 -13.86 9.52 -0.11
N ILE A 149 -13.43 8.44 -0.75
CA ILE A 149 -13.33 8.33 -2.20
C ILE A 149 -14.16 7.16 -2.73
N LYS A 150 -14.56 7.24 -3.99
CA LYS A 150 -15.37 6.21 -4.62
C LYS A 150 -14.64 4.88 -4.71
N LYS A 151 -15.36 3.77 -4.45
CA LYS A 151 -14.82 2.40 -4.45
C LYS A 151 -13.90 2.09 -5.63
N PRO A 152 -14.22 2.40 -6.91
CA PRO A 152 -13.31 2.11 -8.03
C PRO A 152 -11.98 2.86 -7.96
N ILE A 153 -12.00 4.14 -7.58
CA ILE A 153 -10.78 4.96 -7.47
C ILE A 153 -9.91 4.47 -6.31
N TYR A 154 -10.53 4.08 -5.19
CA TYR A 154 -9.81 3.49 -4.06
C TYR A 154 -9.05 2.22 -4.48
N ILE A 155 -9.73 1.30 -5.19
CA ILE A 155 -9.15 0.05 -5.68
C ILE A 155 -8.00 0.33 -6.67
N ILE A 156 -8.21 1.23 -7.64
CA ILE A 156 -7.19 1.59 -8.61
C ILE A 156 -5.97 2.16 -7.88
N GLY A 157 -6.18 3.12 -6.97
CA GLY A 157 -5.09 3.72 -6.21
C GLY A 157 -4.32 2.71 -5.38
N ALA A 158 -5.00 1.76 -4.73
CA ALA A 158 -4.37 0.69 -3.97
C ALA A 158 -3.57 -0.29 -4.86
N LEU A 159 -4.03 -0.55 -6.09
CA LEU A 159 -3.40 -1.51 -7.01
C LEU A 159 -2.18 -0.96 -7.75
N MET A 160 -2.19 0.35 -8.09
CA MET A 160 -1.24 0.95 -9.04
C MET A 160 0.24 0.86 -8.63
N PRO A 161 0.66 1.03 -7.37
CA PRO A 161 2.06 0.89 -7.02
C PRO A 161 2.63 -0.49 -7.36
N MET A 162 1.90 -1.56 -7.02
CA MET A 162 2.30 -2.93 -7.36
C MET A 162 2.31 -3.15 -8.88
N MET A 163 1.35 -2.60 -9.62
CA MET A 163 1.30 -2.72 -11.08
C MET A 163 2.47 -2.02 -11.75
N ILE A 164 2.84 -0.82 -11.29
CA ILE A 164 3.90 0.00 -11.90
C ILE A 164 5.28 -0.50 -11.45
N LEU A 165 5.55 -0.49 -10.13
CA LEU A 165 6.87 -0.79 -9.57
C LEU A 165 7.15 -2.29 -9.47
N GLY A 166 6.11 -3.09 -9.24
CA GLY A 166 6.24 -4.54 -9.15
C GLY A 166 6.22 -5.19 -10.52
N ILE A 167 5.04 -5.29 -11.11
CA ILE A 167 4.83 -6.03 -12.37
C ILE A 167 5.48 -5.31 -13.56
N GLY A 168 5.27 -4.00 -13.69
CA GLY A 168 5.83 -3.22 -14.79
C GLY A 168 7.36 -3.27 -14.84
N VAL A 169 8.02 -3.06 -13.70
CA VAL A 169 9.48 -3.15 -13.62
C VAL A 169 9.97 -4.58 -13.85
N SER A 170 9.24 -5.60 -13.38
CA SER A 170 9.57 -7.02 -13.65
C SER A 170 9.49 -7.34 -15.15
N ILE A 171 8.50 -6.81 -15.87
CA ILE A 171 8.41 -6.95 -17.33
C ILE A 171 9.63 -6.32 -18.02
N VAL A 172 10.01 -5.10 -17.62
CA VAL A 172 11.24 -4.46 -18.12
C VAL A 172 12.48 -5.31 -17.83
N ALA A 173 12.57 -5.87 -16.63
CA ALA A 173 13.67 -6.76 -16.24
C ALA A 173 13.75 -8.02 -17.12
N ILE A 174 12.60 -8.63 -17.46
CA ILE A 174 12.51 -9.79 -18.35
C ILE A 174 13.01 -9.43 -19.76
N LEU A 175 12.56 -8.29 -20.28
CA LEU A 175 12.97 -7.83 -21.61
C LEU A 175 14.47 -7.49 -21.70
N MET A 176 15.04 -6.97 -20.61
CA MET A 176 16.47 -6.61 -20.53
C MET A 176 17.38 -7.79 -20.13
N GLY A 177 16.81 -8.89 -19.63
CA GLY A 177 17.58 -10.00 -19.03
C GLY A 177 18.36 -9.57 -17.78
N ASN A 178 17.87 -8.56 -17.03
CA ASN A 178 18.60 -8.00 -15.90
C ASN A 178 18.03 -8.51 -14.56
N PRO A 179 18.77 -9.36 -13.80
CA PRO A 179 18.28 -9.93 -12.55
C PRO A 179 18.17 -8.92 -11.39
N PHE A 180 18.95 -7.82 -11.42
CA PHE A 180 18.88 -6.79 -10.36
C PHE A 180 17.57 -5.98 -10.49
N ILE A 181 17.20 -5.61 -11.72
CA ILE A 181 15.90 -4.96 -11.99
C ILE A 181 14.75 -5.93 -11.65
N MET A 182 14.93 -7.24 -11.92
CA MET A 182 13.94 -8.26 -11.54
C MET A 182 13.76 -8.34 -10.03
N LEU A 183 14.85 -8.34 -9.27
CA LEU A 183 14.80 -8.33 -7.80
C LEU A 183 14.06 -7.12 -7.26
N PHE A 184 14.31 -5.92 -7.81
CA PHE A 184 13.58 -4.71 -7.45
C PHE A 184 12.07 -4.87 -7.70
N GLY A 185 11.66 -5.37 -8.89
CA GLY A 185 10.27 -5.64 -9.20
C GLY A 185 9.62 -6.62 -8.21
N ILE A 186 10.29 -7.74 -7.89
CA ILE A 186 9.83 -8.74 -6.91
C ILE A 186 9.61 -8.11 -5.52
N VAL A 187 10.55 -7.30 -5.05
CA VAL A 187 10.42 -6.59 -3.76
C VAL A 187 9.16 -5.72 -3.73
N HIS A 188 8.84 -5.05 -4.84
CA HIS A 188 7.66 -4.18 -4.92
C HIS A 188 6.36 -4.94 -5.18
N VAL A 189 6.40 -6.16 -5.74
CA VAL A 189 5.25 -7.07 -5.74
C VAL A 189 4.90 -7.47 -4.29
N PHE A 190 5.89 -7.86 -3.49
CA PHE A 190 5.67 -8.14 -2.06
C PHE A 190 5.24 -6.90 -1.27
N GLY A 191 5.77 -5.72 -1.63
CA GLY A 191 5.35 -4.45 -1.04
C GLY A 191 3.84 -4.20 -1.15
N GLY A 192 3.19 -4.63 -2.24
CA GLY A 192 1.75 -4.53 -2.45
C GLY A 192 0.90 -5.59 -1.73
N ALA A 193 1.48 -6.44 -0.88
CA ALA A 193 0.78 -7.53 -0.22
C ALA A 193 -0.39 -7.04 0.65
N GLY A 194 -0.19 -5.96 1.40
CA GLY A 194 -1.24 -5.33 2.22
C GLY A 194 -2.36 -4.76 1.35
N ASP A 195 -2.00 -4.08 0.28
CA ASP A 195 -2.95 -3.42 -0.63
C ASP A 195 -3.88 -4.44 -1.30
N ILE A 196 -3.33 -5.56 -1.77
CA ILE A 196 -4.11 -6.64 -2.38
C ILE A 196 -5.11 -7.24 -1.39
N LEU A 197 -4.74 -7.38 -0.12
CA LEU A 197 -5.69 -7.85 0.89
C LEU A 197 -6.80 -6.84 1.17
N ILE A 198 -6.47 -5.56 1.28
CA ILE A 198 -7.46 -4.49 1.42
C ILE A 198 -8.39 -4.49 0.20
N ILE A 199 -7.86 -4.58 -1.03
CA ILE A 199 -8.66 -4.70 -2.25
C ILE A 199 -9.59 -5.93 -2.19
N ALA A 200 -9.07 -7.08 -1.79
CA ALA A 200 -9.87 -8.31 -1.67
C ALA A 200 -11.00 -8.15 -0.64
N MET A 201 -10.75 -7.48 0.48
CA MET A 201 -11.78 -7.15 1.46
C MET A 201 -12.83 -6.20 0.87
N VAL A 202 -12.40 -5.11 0.21
CA VAL A 202 -13.31 -4.14 -0.44
C VAL A 202 -14.19 -4.80 -1.50
N LEU A 203 -13.64 -5.78 -2.24
CA LEU A 203 -14.40 -6.53 -3.25
C LEU A 203 -15.39 -7.54 -2.64
N LYS A 204 -15.06 -8.12 -1.48
CA LYS A 204 -15.94 -9.06 -0.76
C LYS A 204 -17.11 -8.37 -0.06
N GLU A 205 -16.99 -7.07 0.24
CA GLU A 205 -18.06 -6.33 0.88
C GLU A 205 -19.28 -6.25 -0.04
N LYS A 206 -20.38 -6.88 0.43
CA LYS A 206 -21.68 -6.80 -0.24
C LYS A 206 -22.23 -5.39 -0.04
N VAL A 207 -22.49 -4.72 -1.11
CA VAL A 207 -23.02 -3.36 -1.16
C VAL A 207 -24.40 -3.42 -1.78
N GLU A 208 -25.40 -2.96 -1.06
CA GLU A 208 -26.78 -2.87 -1.56
C GLU A 208 -27.07 -1.49 -2.17
N GLY A 209 -26.31 -0.47 -1.72
CA GLY A 209 -26.46 0.90 -2.19
C GLY A 209 -25.72 1.17 -3.50
N ARG A 210 -26.22 2.17 -4.24
CA ARG A 210 -25.61 2.61 -5.51
C ARG A 210 -24.41 3.53 -5.31
N ASP A 211 -24.31 4.20 -4.16
CA ASP A 211 -23.23 5.14 -3.86
C ASP A 211 -22.43 4.66 -2.65
N VAL A 212 -21.18 4.31 -2.93
CA VAL A 212 -20.27 3.70 -1.98
C VAL A 212 -18.96 4.48 -1.94
N LEU A 213 -18.61 4.93 -0.75
CA LEU A 213 -17.39 5.64 -0.48
C LEU A 213 -16.51 4.80 0.48
N ILE A 214 -15.22 4.82 0.24
CA ILE A 214 -14.21 4.17 1.08
C ILE A 214 -13.34 5.25 1.72
N PHE A 215 -13.02 5.03 2.99
CA PHE A 215 -12.13 5.90 3.77
C PHE A 215 -11.11 5.02 4.52
N ASP A 216 -9.84 5.38 4.52
CA ASP A 216 -8.82 4.64 5.26
C ASP A 216 -9.10 4.71 6.76
N HIS A 217 -8.93 3.57 7.47
CA HIS A 217 -9.09 3.59 8.91
C HIS A 217 -7.97 4.41 9.57
N PRO A 218 -8.30 5.35 10.50
CA PRO A 218 -7.34 6.34 10.98
C PRO A 218 -6.18 5.78 11.79
N TYR A 219 -6.33 4.58 12.38
CA TYR A 219 -5.35 4.01 13.31
C TYR A 219 -5.27 2.48 13.34
N ASP A 220 -6.18 1.77 12.67
CA ASP A 220 -6.16 0.31 12.51
C ASP A 220 -5.91 -0.07 11.04
N CYS A 221 -5.48 -1.30 10.81
CA CYS A 221 -5.35 -1.84 9.46
C CYS A 221 -6.73 -2.17 8.90
N GLY A 222 -7.13 -1.49 7.83
CA GLY A 222 -8.45 -1.66 7.21
C GLY A 222 -9.01 -0.37 6.65
N PHE A 223 -10.30 -0.38 6.40
CA PHE A 223 -11.02 0.74 5.81
C PHE A 223 -12.41 0.90 6.42
N ILE A 224 -12.99 2.05 6.19
CA ILE A 224 -14.37 2.37 6.56
C ILE A 224 -15.17 2.49 5.28
N LEU A 225 -16.28 1.78 5.24
CA LEU A 225 -17.23 1.81 4.14
C LEU A 225 -18.40 2.70 4.53
N PHE A 226 -18.70 3.67 3.68
CA PHE A 226 -19.90 4.48 3.74
C PHE A 226 -20.80 4.10 2.58
N GLU A 227 -22.04 3.72 2.88
CA GLU A 227 -23.02 3.26 1.90
C GLU A 227 -24.30 4.07 2.01
N LYS A 228 -24.80 4.54 0.86
CA LYS A 228 -26.12 5.18 0.76
C LYS A 228 -27.05 4.28 -0.02
N LYS A 229 -28.16 3.91 0.63
CA LYS A 229 -29.26 3.11 0.03
C LYS A 229 -30.08 3.92 -0.97
#